data_cd57e8e0b40f8e78b14e4c4675e9c6f3
#
_entry.id   cd57e8e0b40f8e78b14e4c4675e9c6f3
#
_cell.length_a   1.000
_cell.length_b   1.000
_cell.length_c   1.000
_cell.angle_alpha   90.00
_cell.angle_beta   90.00
_cell.angle_gamma   90.00
#
_symmetry.space_group_name_H-M   'P 1'
#
loop_
_entity.id
_entity.type
_entity.pdbx_description
1 polymer ?
#
loop_
_entity_poly.entity_id
_entity_poly.type
_entity_poly.pdbx_seq_one_letter_code
_entity_poly.pdbx_strand_id
1 'polypeptide(L)'
;MAAAGSEASKPAGPPWLYGRADARFTVVGYADLECPYCRAYFPALKRWIDAHPEVNWQWHHLPLSMHEPAATAGARLAECAGETGGHATFWQAVAWLYAHTRGDGQGLPEGLRYPDLTPAMQGCLDSERPDAVIRAQAVEAAQQGIAATPALQLRDRESGKTLLLHGPVEGDALLSAIDLLAAGSTTAAEPAHSPDMPAGVAGDMPR
;
A
#
# COMPACT_ATOMS: atom_id res chain seq x y z
N MET A 1 -18.39 13.53 40.13
CA MET A 1 -17.66 13.89 38.90
C MET A 1 -16.69 12.76 38.63
N ALA A 2 -17.04 11.85 37.72
CA ALA A 2 -16.19 10.73 37.33
C ALA A 2 -15.31 11.21 36.20
N ALA A 3 -13.99 11.18 36.40
CA ALA A 3 -12.99 11.43 35.35
C ALA A 3 -13.03 10.23 34.40
N ALA A 4 -13.46 10.48 33.16
CA ALA A 4 -13.32 9.53 32.07
C ALA A 4 -11.81 9.35 31.80
N GLY A 5 -11.28 8.20 32.20
CA GLY A 5 -9.93 7.79 31.83
C GLY A 5 -9.85 7.67 30.31
N SER A 6 -9.01 8.48 29.70
CA SER A 6 -8.59 8.29 28.32
C SER A 6 -7.85 6.96 28.25
N GLU A 7 -8.52 5.90 27.78
CA GLU A 7 -7.83 4.70 27.36
C GLU A 7 -6.88 5.09 26.25
N ALA A 8 -5.59 5.07 26.53
CA ALA A 8 -4.56 5.20 25.52
C ALA A 8 -4.77 4.05 24.53
N SER A 9 -5.30 4.38 23.36
CA SER A 9 -5.53 3.44 22.28
C SER A 9 -4.19 2.73 21.99
N LYS A 10 -4.19 1.39 22.11
CA LYS A 10 -3.03 0.56 21.76
C LYS A 10 -2.57 0.97 20.36
N PRO A 11 -1.27 1.21 20.13
CA PRO A 11 -0.78 1.56 18.80
C PRO A 11 -1.32 0.57 17.77
N ALA A 12 -1.84 1.08 16.65
CA ALA A 12 -2.31 0.22 15.58
C ALA A 12 -1.13 -0.63 15.08
N GLY A 13 -1.33 -1.96 14.99
CA GLY A 13 -0.33 -2.86 14.44
C GLY A 13 -0.28 -2.80 12.90
N PRO A 14 0.63 -3.60 12.28
CA PRO A 14 0.66 -3.70 10.82
C PRO A 14 -0.68 -4.24 10.27
N PRO A 15 -1.02 -3.92 9.00
CA PRO A 15 -0.21 -3.16 8.06
C PRO A 15 -0.19 -1.65 8.33
N TRP A 16 0.95 -1.02 8.06
CA TRP A 16 1.16 0.40 8.35
C TRP A 16 0.49 1.26 7.28
N LEU A 17 -0.34 2.19 7.72
CA LEU A 17 -1.18 3.01 6.87
C LEU A 17 -0.68 4.45 6.82
N TYR A 18 -0.65 5.05 5.62
CA TYR A 18 -0.44 6.46 5.35
C TYR A 18 -1.68 7.06 4.69
N GLY A 19 -2.06 8.27 5.07
CA GLY A 19 -3.29 8.90 4.62
C GLY A 19 -4.48 8.57 5.52
N ARG A 20 -5.69 8.76 5.02
CA ARG A 20 -6.94 8.61 5.80
C ARG A 20 -7.29 7.13 5.97
N ALA A 21 -7.61 6.72 7.19
CA ALA A 21 -8.01 5.34 7.49
C ALA A 21 -9.37 4.95 6.86
N ASP A 22 -10.24 5.94 6.61
CA ASP A 22 -11.57 5.77 6.02
C ASP A 22 -11.59 5.99 4.50
N ALA A 23 -10.44 6.16 3.84
CA ALA A 23 -10.36 6.30 2.39
C ALA A 23 -10.98 5.11 1.66
N ARG A 24 -11.70 5.37 0.57
CA ARG A 24 -12.35 4.33 -0.25
C ARG A 24 -11.33 3.42 -0.91
N PHE A 25 -10.27 4.00 -1.46
CA PHE A 25 -9.24 3.25 -2.18
C PHE A 25 -8.02 3.06 -1.31
N THR A 26 -7.41 1.88 -1.42
CA THR A 26 -6.13 1.57 -0.78
C THR A 26 -5.11 1.19 -1.84
N VAL A 27 -3.97 1.85 -1.81
CA VAL A 27 -2.76 1.41 -2.52
C VAL A 27 -1.96 0.54 -1.57
N VAL A 28 -1.90 -0.75 -1.81
CA VAL A 28 -0.95 -1.64 -1.12
C VAL A 28 0.36 -1.59 -1.88
N GLY A 29 1.38 -1.01 -1.27
CA GLY A 29 2.71 -0.88 -1.88
C GLY A 29 3.65 -1.96 -1.39
N TYR A 30 4.08 -2.84 -2.29
CA TYR A 30 5.12 -3.82 -2.03
C TYR A 30 6.47 -3.19 -2.32
N ALA A 31 7.29 -3.06 -1.29
CA ALA A 31 8.52 -2.29 -1.37
C ALA A 31 9.68 -2.92 -0.59
N ASP A 32 10.87 -2.66 -1.08
CA ASP A 32 12.15 -3.03 -0.49
C ASP A 32 12.92 -1.75 -0.15
N LEU A 33 13.41 -1.66 1.08
CA LEU A 33 14.09 -0.47 1.59
C LEU A 33 15.51 -0.27 1.04
N GLU A 34 16.04 -1.27 0.33
CA GLU A 34 17.30 -1.18 -0.39
C GLU A 34 17.12 -1.00 -1.91
N CYS A 35 15.88 -1.14 -2.41
CA CYS A 35 15.59 -0.99 -3.83
C CYS A 35 15.68 0.48 -4.29
N PRO A 36 16.56 0.80 -5.27
CA PRO A 36 16.73 2.17 -5.74
C PRO A 36 15.48 2.73 -6.43
N TYR A 37 14.70 1.89 -7.10
CA TYR A 37 13.43 2.29 -7.72
C TYR A 37 12.37 2.64 -6.68
N CYS A 38 12.27 1.86 -5.58
CA CYS A 38 11.38 2.17 -4.47
C CYS A 38 11.78 3.49 -3.80
N ARG A 39 13.08 3.69 -3.56
CA ARG A 39 13.63 4.94 -3.01
C ARG A 39 13.27 6.15 -3.86
N ALA A 40 13.45 6.06 -5.18
CA ALA A 40 13.13 7.15 -6.10
C ALA A 40 11.63 7.43 -6.19
N TYR A 41 10.80 6.38 -6.11
CA TYR A 41 9.35 6.48 -6.24
C TYR A 41 8.65 6.96 -4.96
N PHE A 42 9.20 6.63 -3.79
CA PHE A 42 8.61 6.92 -2.47
C PHE A 42 8.11 8.38 -2.31
N PRO A 43 8.92 9.42 -2.58
CA PRO A 43 8.47 10.80 -2.39
C PRO A 43 7.38 11.21 -3.40
N ALA A 44 7.37 10.64 -4.59
CA ALA A 44 6.35 10.92 -5.59
C ALA A 44 5.00 10.34 -5.18
N LEU A 45 4.97 9.05 -4.80
CA LEU A 45 3.75 8.39 -4.32
C LEU A 45 3.22 9.05 -3.05
N LYS A 46 4.11 9.40 -2.12
CA LYS A 46 3.70 10.09 -0.89
C LYS A 46 2.98 11.41 -1.18
N ARG A 47 3.55 12.28 -2.03
CA ARG A 47 2.90 13.53 -2.43
C ARG A 47 1.59 13.31 -3.14
N TRP A 48 1.52 12.25 -3.97
CA TRP A 48 0.28 11.92 -4.67
C TRP A 48 -0.82 11.51 -3.69
N ILE A 49 -0.53 10.66 -2.70
CA ILE A 49 -1.49 10.29 -1.63
C ILE A 49 -1.92 11.52 -0.82
N ASP A 50 -0.99 12.45 -0.51
CA ASP A 50 -1.31 13.69 0.21
C ASP A 50 -2.32 14.57 -0.57
N ALA A 51 -2.32 14.48 -1.90
CA ALA A 51 -3.24 15.23 -2.78
C ALA A 51 -4.58 14.50 -3.03
N HIS A 52 -4.70 13.22 -2.67
CA HIS A 52 -5.87 12.37 -2.95
C HIS A 52 -6.43 11.75 -1.66
N PRO A 53 -7.23 12.51 -0.88
CA PRO A 53 -7.72 12.06 0.43
C PRO A 53 -8.66 10.85 0.38
N GLU A 54 -9.17 10.51 -0.81
CA GLU A 54 -9.95 9.30 -1.08
C GLU A 54 -9.09 8.04 -1.20
N VAL A 55 -7.75 8.18 -1.18
CA VAL A 55 -6.78 7.09 -1.29
C VAL A 55 -5.90 7.07 -0.05
N ASN A 56 -5.64 5.89 0.48
CA ASN A 56 -4.59 5.67 1.48
C ASN A 56 -3.53 4.69 0.96
N TRP A 57 -2.39 4.67 1.61
CA TRP A 57 -1.28 3.81 1.27
C TRP A 57 -0.99 2.84 2.42
N GLN A 58 -1.03 1.56 2.12
CA GLN A 58 -0.68 0.47 3.01
C GLN A 58 0.68 -0.10 2.61
N TRP A 59 1.62 -0.16 3.55
CA TRP A 59 2.94 -0.71 3.31
C TRP A 59 2.95 -2.23 3.42
N HIS A 60 3.60 -2.90 2.47
CA HIS A 60 3.98 -4.30 2.56
C HIS A 60 5.48 -4.47 2.27
N HIS A 61 6.19 -5.08 3.19
CA HIS A 61 7.60 -5.41 3.01
C HIS A 61 7.77 -6.54 1.99
N LEU A 62 8.68 -6.33 1.05
CA LEU A 62 9.12 -7.34 0.11
C LEU A 62 10.66 -7.23 -0.07
N PRO A 63 11.45 -7.62 0.96
CA PRO A 63 12.90 -7.62 0.86
C PRO A 63 13.33 -8.62 -0.23
N LEU A 64 14.05 -8.13 -1.23
CA LEU A 64 14.54 -8.94 -2.34
C LEU A 64 15.84 -9.64 -1.95
N SER A 65 16.00 -10.90 -2.33
CA SER A 65 17.17 -11.70 -1.99
C SER A 65 18.50 -11.09 -2.40
N MET A 66 18.50 -10.32 -3.51
CA MET A 66 19.69 -9.61 -3.99
C MET A 66 20.12 -8.44 -3.10
N HIS A 67 19.25 -7.97 -2.22
CA HIS A 67 19.51 -6.86 -1.30
C HIS A 67 19.74 -7.32 0.15
N GLU A 68 19.76 -8.63 0.38
CA GLU A 68 19.99 -9.16 1.73
C GLU A 68 21.48 -9.08 2.15
N PRO A 69 21.77 -8.91 3.44
CA PRO A 69 20.85 -8.86 4.58
C PRO A 69 20.30 -7.45 4.87
N ALA A 70 20.70 -6.43 4.12
CA ALA A 70 20.38 -5.02 4.41
C ALA A 70 18.88 -4.72 4.25
N ALA A 71 18.21 -5.35 3.29
CA ALA A 71 16.79 -5.18 3.06
C ALA A 71 15.95 -5.62 4.27
N THR A 72 16.21 -6.81 4.80
CA THR A 72 15.55 -7.29 6.03
C THR A 72 15.93 -6.44 7.25
N ALA A 73 17.17 -5.99 7.37
CA ALA A 73 17.58 -5.14 8.49
C ALA A 73 16.81 -3.80 8.50
N GLY A 74 16.65 -3.17 7.34
CA GLY A 74 15.85 -1.96 7.18
C GLY A 74 14.37 -2.21 7.49
N ALA A 75 13.80 -3.30 6.99
CA ALA A 75 12.41 -3.67 7.24
C ALA A 75 12.14 -3.90 8.73
N ARG A 76 13.04 -4.58 9.46
CA ARG A 76 12.96 -4.77 10.91
C ARG A 76 12.96 -3.45 11.67
N LEU A 77 13.82 -2.50 11.28
CA LEU A 77 13.87 -1.18 11.91
C LEU A 77 12.55 -0.44 11.73
N ALA A 78 11.98 -0.43 10.51
CA ALA A 78 10.71 0.21 10.24
C ALA A 78 9.55 -0.43 11.01
N GLU A 79 9.48 -1.78 11.06
CA GLU A 79 8.47 -2.51 11.84
C GLU A 79 8.57 -2.18 13.33
N CYS A 80 9.77 -2.17 13.90
CA CYS A 80 9.96 -1.85 15.31
C CYS A 80 9.65 -0.38 15.63
N ALA A 81 9.90 0.54 14.71
CA ALA A 81 9.46 1.93 14.84
C ALA A 81 7.93 2.02 14.88
N GLY A 82 7.25 1.29 13.99
CA GLY A 82 5.79 1.21 13.96
C GLY A 82 5.21 0.55 15.21
N GLU A 83 5.74 -0.59 15.65
CA GLU A 83 5.28 -1.30 16.85
C GLU A 83 5.32 -0.40 18.10
N THR A 84 6.32 0.45 18.21
CA THR A 84 6.53 1.29 19.39
C THR A 84 5.89 2.67 19.30
N GLY A 85 5.72 3.22 18.09
CA GLY A 85 5.26 4.59 17.88
C GLY A 85 4.06 4.74 16.93
N GLY A 86 3.55 3.63 16.37
CA GLY A 86 2.41 3.63 15.47
C GLY A 86 2.74 4.07 14.04
N HIS A 87 1.68 4.34 13.25
CA HIS A 87 1.81 4.65 11.82
C HIS A 87 2.80 5.78 11.51
N ALA A 88 2.71 6.89 12.21
CA ALA A 88 3.57 8.04 11.94
C ALA A 88 5.07 7.72 12.11
N THR A 89 5.41 7.00 13.17
CA THR A 89 6.80 6.62 13.47
C THR A 89 7.33 5.60 12.46
N PHE A 90 6.48 4.67 12.01
CA PHE A 90 6.81 3.76 10.91
C PHE A 90 7.21 4.54 9.66
N TRP A 91 6.36 5.47 9.21
CA TRP A 91 6.61 6.24 7.98
C TRP A 91 7.80 7.19 8.09
N GLN A 92 8.10 7.70 9.30
CA GLN A 92 9.31 8.46 9.58
C GLN A 92 10.57 7.58 9.43
N ALA A 93 10.53 6.35 9.95
CA ALA A 93 11.63 5.39 9.82
C ALA A 93 11.86 5.01 8.35
N VAL A 94 10.80 4.72 7.58
CA VAL A 94 10.89 4.44 6.14
C VAL A 94 11.52 5.61 5.39
N ALA A 95 11.06 6.83 5.63
CA ALA A 95 11.61 8.02 4.98
C ALA A 95 13.08 8.23 5.34
N TRP A 96 13.44 8.03 6.60
CA TRP A 96 14.83 8.13 7.06
C TRP A 96 15.73 7.07 6.43
N LEU A 97 15.26 5.80 6.37
CA LEU A 97 15.99 4.72 5.72
C LEU A 97 16.28 5.04 4.25
N TYR A 98 15.28 5.46 3.48
CA TYR A 98 15.48 5.86 2.10
C TYR A 98 16.41 7.07 1.91
N ALA A 99 16.44 7.98 2.88
CA ALA A 99 17.35 9.12 2.83
C ALA A 99 18.81 8.74 3.10
N HIS A 100 19.06 7.67 3.82
CA HIS A 100 20.39 7.35 4.34
C HIS A 100 20.98 6.04 3.85
N THR A 101 20.16 5.09 3.36
CA THR A 101 20.72 3.86 2.77
C THR A 101 21.57 4.17 1.53
N ARG A 102 22.61 3.38 1.34
CA ARG A 102 23.40 3.38 0.10
C ARG A 102 22.66 2.68 -1.04
N GLY A 103 21.64 1.88 -0.72
CA GLY A 103 20.86 1.12 -1.69
C GLY A 103 21.56 -0.14 -2.20
N ASP A 104 20.86 -0.89 -3.06
CA ASP A 104 21.39 -2.10 -3.71
C ASP A 104 22.00 -3.13 -2.73
N GLY A 105 21.39 -3.29 -1.56
CA GLY A 105 21.84 -4.24 -0.53
C GLY A 105 23.06 -3.79 0.26
N GLN A 106 23.54 -2.55 0.06
CA GLN A 106 24.71 -2.03 0.77
C GLN A 106 24.40 -1.52 2.18
N GLY A 107 23.11 -1.30 2.47
CA GLY A 107 22.64 -0.84 3.77
C GLY A 107 23.07 0.57 4.16
N LEU A 108 22.94 0.87 5.44
CA LEU A 108 23.34 2.15 5.99
C LEU A 108 24.88 2.29 6.00
N PRO A 109 25.41 3.53 5.88
CA PRO A 109 26.81 3.80 6.13
C PRO A 109 27.28 3.26 7.48
N GLU A 110 28.53 2.82 7.54
CA GLU A 110 29.12 2.32 8.79
C GLU A 110 29.02 3.37 9.91
N GLY A 111 28.61 2.93 11.09
CA GLY A 111 28.44 3.79 12.27
C GLY A 111 27.17 4.65 12.26
N LEU A 112 26.45 4.75 11.15
CA LEU A 112 25.18 5.48 11.12
C LEU A 112 24.09 4.65 11.81
N ARG A 113 23.38 5.27 12.75
CA ARG A 113 22.25 4.65 13.48
C ARG A 113 21.02 5.51 13.34
N TYR A 114 19.86 4.88 13.46
CA TYR A 114 18.59 5.59 13.50
C TYR A 114 18.57 6.50 14.74
N PRO A 115 18.31 7.83 14.57
CA PRO A 115 18.48 8.80 15.65
C PRO A 115 17.48 8.61 16.80
N ASP A 116 16.26 8.15 16.48
CA ASP A 116 15.16 8.00 17.44
C ASP A 116 15.07 6.56 17.99
N LEU A 117 16.17 5.82 18.01
CA LEU A 117 16.24 4.47 18.53
C LEU A 117 16.01 4.44 20.04
N THR A 118 14.81 4.03 20.45
CA THR A 118 14.44 3.91 21.86
C THR A 118 14.79 2.53 22.43
N PRO A 119 14.86 2.35 23.78
CA PRO A 119 15.04 1.01 24.37
C PRO A 119 13.93 0.02 23.98
N ALA A 120 12.68 0.50 23.78
CA ALA A 120 11.58 -0.33 23.33
C ALA A 120 11.78 -0.82 21.89
N MET A 121 12.24 0.07 20.99
CA MET A 121 12.62 -0.31 19.62
C MET A 121 13.79 -1.31 19.62
N GLN A 122 14.81 -1.09 20.46
CA GLN A 122 15.91 -2.03 20.57
C GLN A 122 15.42 -3.40 21.04
N GLY A 123 14.57 -3.47 22.05
CA GLY A 123 13.97 -4.73 22.50
C GLY A 123 13.10 -5.43 21.44
N CYS A 124 12.47 -4.66 20.53
CA CYS A 124 11.80 -5.22 19.35
C CYS A 124 12.83 -5.79 18.37
N LEU A 125 13.89 -5.03 18.05
CA LEU A 125 14.96 -5.46 17.13
C LEU A 125 15.71 -6.69 17.62
N ASP A 126 15.84 -6.89 18.94
CA ASP A 126 16.46 -8.07 19.55
C ASP A 126 15.54 -9.31 19.56
N SER A 127 14.30 -9.16 19.10
CA SER A 127 13.29 -10.22 19.01
C SER A 127 13.05 -10.68 17.57
N GLU A 128 12.30 -11.79 17.40
CA GLU A 128 11.89 -12.29 16.08
C GLU A 128 10.53 -11.73 15.62
N ARG A 129 9.91 -10.84 16.39
CA ARG A 129 8.58 -10.31 16.06
C ARG A 129 8.52 -9.61 14.70
N PRO A 130 9.44 -8.70 14.35
CA PRO A 130 9.41 -8.05 13.04
C PRO A 130 9.58 -9.04 11.89
N ASP A 131 10.39 -10.09 12.07
CA ASP A 131 10.60 -11.10 11.02
C ASP A 131 9.33 -11.87 10.70
N ALA A 132 8.47 -12.12 11.68
CA ALA A 132 7.19 -12.80 11.45
C ALA A 132 6.27 -11.98 10.52
N VAL A 133 6.20 -10.67 10.73
CA VAL A 133 5.43 -9.75 9.86
C VAL A 133 6.02 -9.70 8.45
N ILE A 134 7.33 -9.48 8.34
CA ILE A 134 8.05 -9.37 7.06
C ILE A 134 7.86 -10.66 6.24
N ARG A 135 8.05 -11.82 6.87
CA ARG A 135 7.86 -13.13 6.19
C ARG A 135 6.41 -13.32 5.73
N ALA A 136 5.42 -12.97 6.56
CA ALA A 136 4.02 -13.11 6.19
C ALA A 136 3.68 -12.26 4.96
N GLN A 137 4.16 -11.03 4.90
CA GLN A 137 3.95 -10.13 3.78
C GLN A 137 4.69 -10.61 2.52
N ALA A 138 5.90 -11.13 2.64
CA ALA A 138 6.63 -11.70 1.51
C ALA A 138 5.94 -12.97 0.96
N VAL A 139 5.37 -13.81 1.82
CA VAL A 139 4.58 -14.98 1.40
C VAL A 139 3.30 -14.54 0.68
N GLU A 140 2.60 -13.51 1.19
CA GLU A 140 1.43 -12.93 0.52
C GLU A 140 1.78 -12.41 -0.88
N ALA A 141 2.88 -11.67 -1.01
CA ALA A 141 3.37 -11.19 -2.30
C ALA A 141 3.63 -12.34 -3.29
N ALA A 142 4.32 -13.39 -2.84
CA ALA A 142 4.61 -14.56 -3.66
C ALA A 142 3.33 -15.28 -4.12
N GLN A 143 2.32 -15.41 -3.26
CA GLN A 143 1.01 -15.99 -3.61
C GLN A 143 0.27 -15.17 -4.68
N GLN A 144 0.52 -13.88 -4.74
CA GLN A 144 -0.05 -12.97 -5.74
C GLN A 144 0.83 -12.83 -7.00
N GLY A 145 1.93 -13.59 -7.09
CA GLY A 145 2.87 -13.53 -8.22
C GLY A 145 3.74 -12.27 -8.23
N ILE A 146 3.86 -11.56 -7.11
CA ILE A 146 4.66 -10.34 -6.99
C ILE A 146 6.08 -10.74 -6.58
N ALA A 147 7.06 -10.52 -7.48
CA ALA A 147 8.46 -10.91 -7.30
C ALA A 147 9.43 -9.74 -7.49
N ALA A 148 8.94 -8.53 -7.71
CA ALA A 148 9.75 -7.35 -7.94
C ALA A 148 9.17 -6.12 -7.23
N THR A 149 10.00 -5.14 -6.94
CA THR A 149 9.62 -3.90 -6.28
C THR A 149 10.06 -2.66 -7.09
N PRO A 150 9.30 -1.56 -7.04
CA PRO A 150 7.98 -1.46 -6.40
C PRO A 150 6.89 -2.19 -7.19
N ALA A 151 5.87 -2.69 -6.49
CA ALA A 151 4.62 -3.12 -7.08
C ALA A 151 3.47 -2.53 -6.26
N LEU A 152 2.35 -2.23 -6.91
CA LEU A 152 1.21 -1.61 -6.27
C LEU A 152 -0.05 -2.45 -6.53
N GLN A 153 -0.78 -2.79 -5.49
CA GLN A 153 -2.12 -3.34 -5.63
C GLN A 153 -3.14 -2.29 -5.19
N LEU A 154 -3.93 -1.79 -6.13
CA LEU A 154 -5.06 -0.94 -5.81
C LEU A 154 -6.23 -1.81 -5.36
N ARG A 155 -6.92 -1.36 -4.31
CA ARG A 155 -8.13 -2.00 -3.77
C ARG A 155 -9.23 -0.98 -3.62
N ASP A 156 -10.41 -1.27 -4.14
CA ASP A 156 -11.63 -0.53 -3.84
C ASP A 156 -12.36 -1.22 -2.69
N ARG A 157 -12.50 -0.55 -1.56
CA ARG A 157 -13.16 -1.10 -0.35
C ARG A 157 -14.66 -1.29 -0.50
N GLU A 158 -15.30 -0.55 -1.41
CA GLU A 158 -16.74 -0.65 -1.65
C GLU A 158 -17.08 -1.85 -2.53
N SER A 159 -16.33 -2.06 -3.62
CA SER A 159 -16.58 -3.16 -4.55
C SER A 159 -15.79 -4.43 -4.24
N GLY A 160 -14.75 -4.35 -3.41
CA GLY A 160 -13.81 -5.44 -3.16
C GLY A 160 -12.87 -5.75 -4.32
N LYS A 161 -12.94 -4.99 -5.42
CA LYS A 161 -12.10 -5.21 -6.60
C LYS A 161 -10.66 -4.78 -6.34
N THR A 162 -9.75 -5.44 -7.04
CA THR A 162 -8.31 -5.15 -6.97
C THR A 162 -7.71 -5.08 -8.36
N LEU A 163 -6.64 -4.28 -8.49
CA LEU A 163 -5.84 -4.18 -9.71
C LEU A 163 -4.36 -4.14 -9.32
N LEU A 164 -3.55 -5.04 -9.91
CA LEU A 164 -2.10 -5.09 -9.69
C LEU A 164 -1.38 -4.30 -10.78
N LEU A 165 -0.47 -3.41 -10.36
CA LEU A 165 0.38 -2.60 -11.21
C LEU A 165 1.85 -2.88 -10.84
N HIS A 166 2.71 -2.98 -11.83
CA HIS A 166 4.14 -3.26 -11.65
C HIS A 166 4.99 -2.03 -11.93
N GLY A 167 6.04 -1.87 -11.14
CA GLY A 167 6.98 -0.77 -11.24
C GLY A 167 6.46 0.54 -10.63
N PRO A 168 7.23 1.63 -10.78
CA PRO A 168 6.78 2.96 -10.41
C PRO A 168 5.66 3.41 -11.35
N VAL A 169 4.51 3.75 -10.79
CA VAL A 169 3.30 4.15 -11.55
C VAL A 169 3.07 5.65 -11.38
N GLU A 170 2.95 6.37 -12.49
CA GLU A 170 2.69 7.79 -12.46
C GLU A 170 1.25 8.12 -12.01
N GLY A 171 1.04 9.34 -11.50
CA GLY A 171 -0.22 9.77 -10.91
C GLY A 171 -1.43 9.63 -11.84
N ASP A 172 -1.29 9.95 -13.11
CA ASP A 172 -2.37 9.83 -14.10
C ASP A 172 -2.76 8.37 -14.35
N ALA A 173 -1.79 7.46 -14.33
CA ALA A 173 -2.06 6.03 -14.43
C ALA A 173 -2.71 5.48 -13.15
N LEU A 174 -2.36 6.00 -11.99
CA LEU A 174 -3.05 5.67 -10.73
C LEU A 174 -4.51 6.14 -10.76
N LEU A 175 -4.79 7.36 -11.22
CA LEU A 175 -6.16 7.87 -11.40
C LEU A 175 -6.95 7.00 -12.37
N SER A 176 -6.38 6.67 -13.52
CA SER A 176 -7.03 5.81 -14.52
C SER A 176 -7.36 4.42 -13.94
N ALA A 177 -6.46 3.87 -13.12
CA ALA A 177 -6.67 2.58 -12.46
C ALA A 177 -7.78 2.66 -11.40
N ILE A 178 -7.88 3.76 -10.67
CA ILE A 178 -8.97 4.03 -9.71
C ILE A 178 -10.31 4.15 -10.43
N ASP A 179 -10.36 4.91 -11.53
CA ASP A 179 -11.55 5.06 -12.34
C ASP A 179 -12.04 3.71 -12.90
N LEU A 180 -11.12 2.86 -13.33
CA LEU A 180 -11.43 1.51 -13.79
C LEU A 180 -12.04 0.64 -12.67
N LEU A 181 -11.50 0.72 -11.46
CA LEU A 181 -12.05 0.02 -10.30
C LEU A 181 -13.44 0.55 -9.92
N ALA A 182 -13.61 1.86 -9.94
CA ALA A 182 -14.87 2.54 -9.61
C ALA A 182 -15.98 2.27 -10.64
N ALA A 183 -15.66 2.31 -11.94
CA ALA A 183 -16.62 2.09 -13.03
C ALA A 183 -17.27 0.70 -12.97
N GLY A 184 -16.54 -0.31 -12.50
CA GLY A 184 -17.11 -1.64 -12.30
C GLY A 184 -18.07 -1.76 -11.12
N SER A 185 -18.28 -0.70 -10.34
CA SER A 185 -19.23 -0.64 -9.22
C SER A 185 -20.58 -0.07 -9.63
N THR A 186 -20.68 0.50 -10.83
CA THR A 186 -21.97 0.93 -11.37
C THR A 186 -22.73 -0.34 -11.76
N THR A 187 -23.69 -0.74 -10.94
CA THR A 187 -24.70 -1.75 -11.28
C THR A 187 -25.24 -1.39 -12.67
N ALA A 188 -25.20 -2.33 -13.60
CA ALA A 188 -25.80 -2.16 -14.92
C ALA A 188 -27.21 -1.61 -14.71
N ALA A 189 -27.46 -0.39 -15.13
CA ALA A 189 -28.80 0.09 -15.28
C ALA A 189 -29.47 -0.87 -16.26
N GLU A 190 -30.52 -1.52 -15.79
CA GLU A 190 -31.37 -2.40 -16.56
C GLU A 190 -31.69 -1.72 -17.90
N PRO A 191 -31.49 -2.37 -19.05
CA PRO A 191 -31.81 -1.73 -20.34
C PRO A 191 -33.28 -1.33 -20.32
N ALA A 192 -33.51 -0.06 -20.49
CA ALA A 192 -34.85 0.50 -20.59
C ALA A 192 -35.67 -0.33 -21.58
N HIS A 193 -36.77 -0.85 -21.09
CA HIS A 193 -37.81 -1.56 -21.82
C HIS A 193 -38.03 -0.88 -23.17
N SER A 194 -37.73 -1.60 -24.27
CA SER A 194 -38.03 -1.16 -25.61
C SER A 194 -39.57 -0.96 -25.72
N PRO A 195 -40.04 0.18 -26.20
CA PRO A 195 -41.46 0.30 -26.44
C PRO A 195 -41.93 -0.69 -27.51
N ASP A 196 -42.97 -1.41 -27.15
CA ASP A 196 -43.71 -2.35 -27.95
C ASP A 196 -43.98 -1.78 -29.36
N MET A 197 -43.44 -2.40 -30.40
CA MET A 197 -43.79 -2.07 -31.77
C MET A 197 -45.14 -2.70 -32.10
N PRO A 198 -46.13 -1.94 -32.52
CA PRO A 198 -47.43 -2.50 -32.93
C PRO A 198 -47.24 -3.39 -34.16
N ALA A 199 -47.66 -4.61 -34.03
CA ALA A 199 -47.81 -5.53 -35.16
C ALA A 199 -48.95 -5.03 -36.08
N GLY A 200 -48.65 -4.91 -37.33
CA GLY A 200 -49.68 -4.78 -38.36
C GLY A 200 -49.34 -3.76 -39.43
N VAL A 201 -48.93 -4.25 -40.60
CA VAL A 201 -49.69 -4.05 -41.85
C VAL A 201 -49.10 -5.02 -42.89
N ALA A 202 -49.80 -6.08 -43.17
CA ALA A 202 -49.64 -6.85 -44.40
C ALA A 202 -50.14 -6.01 -45.57
N GLY A 203 -49.18 -5.52 -46.37
CA GLY A 203 -49.48 -4.81 -47.62
C GLY A 203 -49.33 -5.76 -48.79
N ASP A 204 -50.46 -6.02 -49.43
CA ASP A 204 -50.72 -6.74 -50.67
C ASP A 204 -49.75 -6.34 -51.79
N MET A 205 -49.16 -7.30 -52.54
CA MET A 205 -48.48 -7.06 -53.80
C MET A 205 -49.42 -7.45 -54.95
N PRO A 206 -49.68 -6.53 -55.90
CA PRO A 206 -50.31 -6.93 -57.16
C PRO A 206 -49.32 -7.51 -58.15
N ARG A 207 -49.83 -8.41 -58.97
CA ARG A 207 -49.20 -9.23 -60.01
C ARG A 207 -48.49 -8.41 -61.10
#